data_3573bc32c3f4dfd52b90cc2ed873032f
#
_entry.id   3573bc32c3f4dfd52b90cc2ed873032f
#
_cell.length_a   1.000
_cell.length_b   1.000
_cell.length_c   1.000
_cell.angle_alpha   90.00
_cell.angle_beta   90.00
_cell.angle_gamma   90.00
#
_symmetry.space_group_name_H-M   'P 1'
#
loop_
_entity.id
_entity.type
_entity.pdbx_description
1 polymer ?
#
loop_
_entity_poly.entity_id
_entity_poly.type
_entity_poly.pdbx_seq_one_letter_code
_entity_poly.pdbx_strand_id
1 'polypeptide(L)'
;MFAHKTALLSAITTALLASASIQAAEPLKAVGAGEGQLDIVAWPGYIERGDSDKAYDWVTGFEKETGCKVSVKTAATSDEMVSLMAKGGYDLVTASGDASLRLIVGKRVQPINPELIPNWKNIDPRLKDGPWYVVNKQVFGAPYQWGPNVLMYNTNVFKEAPTSWSVVFEAQNLPDGKPNKGRVQAYDGPIYIADAALYLKSAKPELGIQNPYELTEAQYKAALDLLRAQQPLIHRYWHDATVQMSDFKNEGVVASSSWGYMVNGLQADKQPVASTIPKEGVTGWSDTTMLHADAKHPNCAYKWLDWSLQPKVQGDVAAWFGSLPTVPAACKESELLGAEGCKTNGYEQFEKIAFWKTPQAEGGKFVPYSRWTQDYIAIMGGR
;
A
#
# COMPACT_ATOMS: atom_id res chain seq x y z
N MET A 1 9.36 66.33 -59.49
CA MET A 1 9.23 65.98 -58.06
C MET A 1 8.43 64.71 -57.90
N PHE A 2 9.08 63.57 -57.84
CA PHE A 2 8.41 62.25 -57.82
C PHE A 2 8.45 61.74 -56.41
N ALA A 3 7.27 61.44 -55.87
CA ALA A 3 7.11 60.81 -54.54
C ALA A 3 6.97 59.32 -54.72
N HIS A 4 7.88 58.54 -54.16
CA HIS A 4 7.82 57.10 -54.12
C HIS A 4 7.00 56.66 -52.90
N LYS A 5 5.93 55.95 -53.13
CA LYS A 5 5.19 55.21 -52.07
C LYS A 5 5.72 53.79 -51.98
N THR A 6 6.37 53.51 -50.84
CA THR A 6 6.82 52.16 -50.51
C THR A 6 5.67 51.46 -49.74
N ALA A 7 5.16 50.37 -50.31
CA ALA A 7 4.19 49.49 -49.64
C ALA A 7 4.93 48.42 -48.82
N LEU A 8 4.74 48.42 -47.51
CA LEU A 8 5.15 47.32 -46.64
C LEU A 8 4.09 46.20 -46.69
N LEU A 9 4.47 45.03 -47.21
CA LEU A 9 3.72 43.80 -47.02
C LEU A 9 4.09 43.18 -45.67
N SER A 10 3.16 43.18 -44.71
CA SER A 10 3.29 42.41 -43.46
C SER A 10 2.83 40.96 -43.76
N ALA A 11 3.76 40.02 -43.73
CA ALA A 11 3.48 38.60 -43.76
C ALA A 11 3.14 38.15 -42.30
N ILE A 12 1.87 37.85 -42.07
CA ILE A 12 1.42 37.25 -40.81
C ILE A 12 1.68 35.71 -40.90
N THR A 13 2.74 35.27 -40.23
CA THR A 13 3.02 33.82 -40.08
C THR A 13 2.14 33.28 -38.97
N THR A 14 1.07 32.59 -39.31
CA THR A 14 0.22 31.88 -38.38
C THR A 14 0.94 30.60 -37.94
N ALA A 15 1.57 30.61 -36.73
CA ALA A 15 2.11 29.43 -36.09
C ALA A 15 0.94 28.57 -35.59
N LEU A 16 0.63 27.46 -36.28
CA LEU A 16 -0.21 26.40 -35.76
C LEU A 16 0.51 25.73 -34.58
N LEU A 17 0.09 26.06 -33.41
CA LEU A 17 0.41 25.27 -32.21
C LEU A 17 -0.34 23.94 -32.31
N ALA A 18 0.34 22.91 -32.78
CA ALA A 18 -0.13 21.55 -32.68
C ALA A 18 -0.17 21.17 -31.18
N SER A 19 -1.34 21.24 -30.60
CA SER A 19 -1.59 20.66 -29.28
C SER A 19 -1.41 19.14 -29.43
N ALA A 20 -0.23 18.63 -29.05
CA ALA A 20 -0.03 17.21 -28.90
C ALA A 20 -0.93 16.78 -27.74
N SER A 21 -2.10 16.25 -28.06
CA SER A 21 -2.91 15.49 -27.12
C SER A 21 -2.04 14.30 -26.68
N ILE A 22 -1.58 14.32 -25.42
CA ILE A 22 -0.96 13.17 -24.78
C ILE A 22 -2.07 12.13 -24.68
N GLN A 23 -2.12 11.26 -25.68
CA GLN A 23 -3.02 10.11 -25.69
C GLN A 23 -2.51 9.14 -24.64
N ALA A 24 -3.38 8.72 -23.72
CA ALA A 24 -3.03 7.66 -22.79
C ALA A 24 -2.54 6.45 -23.60
N ALA A 25 -1.43 5.84 -23.18
CA ALA A 25 -0.92 4.66 -23.86
C ALA A 25 -2.02 3.60 -23.92
N GLU A 26 -2.28 3.04 -25.11
CA GLU A 26 -3.20 1.91 -25.23
C GLU A 26 -2.55 0.68 -24.57
N PRO A 27 -3.33 -0.13 -23.81
CA PRO A 27 -2.81 -1.37 -23.25
C PRO A 27 -2.22 -2.27 -24.33
N LEU A 28 -1.21 -3.07 -23.94
CA LEU A 28 -0.59 -4.05 -24.84
C LEU A 28 -1.67 -4.96 -25.45
N LYS A 29 -1.56 -5.29 -26.74
CA LYS A 29 -2.54 -6.12 -27.47
C LYS A 29 -2.13 -7.60 -27.51
N ALA A 30 -0.85 -7.91 -27.33
CA ALA A 30 -0.31 -9.26 -27.26
C ALA A 30 1.02 -9.26 -26.53
N VAL A 31 1.30 -10.29 -25.75
CA VAL A 31 2.60 -10.48 -25.09
C VAL A 31 3.54 -11.16 -26.07
N GLY A 32 4.66 -10.50 -26.37
CA GLY A 32 5.69 -10.99 -27.26
C GLY A 32 6.85 -11.67 -26.51
N ALA A 33 8.01 -11.74 -27.20
CA ALA A 33 9.26 -12.11 -26.56
C ALA A 33 9.61 -11.09 -25.47
N GLY A 34 10.21 -11.57 -24.36
CA GLY A 34 10.71 -10.67 -23.31
C GLY A 34 11.87 -9.83 -23.80
N GLU A 35 12.00 -8.63 -23.28
CA GLU A 35 13.06 -7.68 -23.61
C GLU A 35 14.39 -8.01 -22.91
N GLY A 36 14.39 -9.02 -22.03
CA GLY A 36 15.59 -9.49 -21.32
C GLY A 36 15.85 -8.81 -19.97
N GLN A 37 15.08 -7.78 -19.63
CA GLN A 37 15.19 -7.04 -18.36
C GLN A 37 13.83 -6.68 -17.80
N LEU A 38 13.76 -6.48 -16.48
CA LEU A 38 12.57 -5.99 -15.78
C LEU A 38 13.01 -5.20 -14.54
N ASP A 39 12.67 -3.92 -14.51
CA ASP A 39 13.03 -3.02 -13.40
C ASP A 39 11.80 -2.74 -12.54
N ILE A 40 11.83 -3.15 -11.26
CA ILE A 40 10.69 -3.08 -10.34
C ILE A 40 10.99 -2.15 -9.16
N VAL A 41 10.09 -1.21 -8.88
CA VAL A 41 10.04 -0.51 -7.58
C VAL A 41 9.17 -1.33 -6.64
N ALA A 42 9.70 -1.71 -5.48
CA ALA A 42 8.97 -2.57 -4.55
C ALA A 42 9.25 -2.22 -3.08
N TRP A 43 8.36 -2.65 -2.20
CA TRP A 43 8.63 -2.65 -0.77
C TRP A 43 9.79 -3.61 -0.45
N PRO A 44 10.58 -3.36 0.60
CA PRO A 44 11.54 -4.34 1.10
C PRO A 44 10.85 -5.69 1.38
N GLY A 45 11.45 -6.78 0.93
CA GLY A 45 10.91 -8.13 1.11
C GLY A 45 9.83 -8.55 0.10
N TYR A 46 9.46 -7.71 -0.89
CA TYR A 46 8.43 -8.07 -1.87
C TYR A 46 8.93 -8.87 -3.06
N ILE A 47 10.22 -8.84 -3.33
CA ILE A 47 10.81 -9.48 -4.51
C ILE A 47 12.06 -10.24 -4.06
N GLU A 48 11.91 -11.52 -3.70
CA GLU A 48 12.97 -12.32 -3.09
C GLU A 48 13.53 -13.37 -4.06
N ARG A 49 14.85 -13.56 -3.96
CA ARG A 49 15.60 -14.56 -4.75
C ARG A 49 16.38 -15.54 -3.86
N GLY A 50 15.92 -15.75 -2.64
CA GLY A 50 16.53 -16.69 -1.70
C GLY A 50 17.86 -16.23 -1.11
N ASP A 51 18.13 -14.92 -1.08
CA ASP A 51 19.36 -14.40 -0.51
C ASP A 51 19.35 -14.47 1.01
N SER A 52 18.23 -14.17 1.63
CA SER A 52 18.03 -14.26 3.08
C SER A 52 17.67 -15.67 3.54
N ASP A 53 16.80 -16.35 2.81
CA ASP A 53 16.38 -17.73 3.05
C ASP A 53 16.11 -18.44 1.71
N LYS A 54 16.79 -19.57 1.48
CA LYS A 54 16.70 -20.35 0.23
C LYS A 54 15.31 -20.93 -0.07
N ALA A 55 14.45 -21.02 0.94
CA ALA A 55 13.07 -21.45 0.76
C ALA A 55 12.20 -20.39 0.02
N TYR A 56 12.61 -19.13 0.06
CA TYR A 56 11.87 -18.00 -0.46
C TYR A 56 12.53 -17.42 -1.71
N ASP A 57 12.35 -18.08 -2.84
CA ASP A 57 12.86 -17.66 -4.14
C ASP A 57 11.81 -17.83 -5.23
N TRP A 58 11.19 -16.74 -5.63
CA TRP A 58 10.27 -16.71 -6.78
C TRP A 58 10.80 -15.90 -7.96
N VAL A 59 11.99 -15.32 -7.85
CA VAL A 59 12.63 -14.55 -8.92
C VAL A 59 13.45 -15.44 -9.83
N THR A 60 14.28 -16.34 -9.30
CA THR A 60 15.18 -17.18 -10.12
C THR A 60 14.41 -18.06 -11.10
N GLY A 61 13.25 -18.61 -10.68
CA GLY A 61 12.35 -19.37 -11.55
C GLY A 61 11.82 -18.54 -12.70
N PHE A 62 11.36 -17.33 -12.43
CA PHE A 62 10.88 -16.38 -13.44
C PHE A 62 11.98 -16.04 -14.46
N GLU A 63 13.16 -15.67 -13.99
CA GLU A 63 14.30 -15.34 -14.87
C GLU A 63 14.68 -16.48 -15.78
N LYS A 64 14.71 -17.73 -15.25
CA LYS A 64 15.02 -18.93 -16.00
C LYS A 64 13.98 -19.23 -17.08
N GLU A 65 12.69 -19.08 -16.75
CA GLU A 65 11.60 -19.39 -17.67
C GLU A 65 11.44 -18.34 -18.76
N THR A 66 11.61 -17.07 -18.44
CA THR A 66 11.26 -15.96 -19.32
C THR A 66 12.45 -15.30 -19.99
N GLY A 67 13.66 -15.47 -19.45
CA GLY A 67 14.86 -14.73 -19.83
C GLY A 67 14.87 -13.25 -19.37
N CYS A 68 13.85 -12.81 -18.63
CA CYS A 68 13.74 -11.43 -18.12
C CYS A 68 14.48 -11.30 -16.79
N LYS A 69 15.62 -10.61 -16.78
CA LYS A 69 16.41 -10.35 -15.56
C LYS A 69 15.74 -9.30 -14.70
N VAL A 70 15.48 -9.62 -13.44
CA VAL A 70 14.80 -8.75 -12.48
C VAL A 70 15.80 -7.89 -11.71
N SER A 71 15.59 -6.59 -11.75
CA SER A 71 16.29 -5.58 -10.94
C SER A 71 15.30 -4.89 -10.01
N VAL A 72 15.64 -4.73 -8.75
CA VAL A 72 14.72 -4.19 -7.74
C VAL A 72 15.29 -2.93 -7.13
N LYS A 73 14.47 -1.87 -7.13
CA LYS A 73 14.68 -0.66 -6.33
C LYS A 73 13.68 -0.69 -5.18
N THR A 74 14.16 -0.85 -3.95
CA THR A 74 13.30 -0.77 -2.77
C THR A 74 12.93 0.67 -2.45
N ALA A 75 11.69 0.85 -1.98
CA ALA A 75 11.17 2.08 -1.43
C ALA A 75 10.50 1.80 -0.07
N ALA A 76 10.74 2.64 0.91
CA ALA A 76 10.26 2.45 2.28
C ALA A 76 8.87 3.06 2.53
N THR A 77 8.39 3.94 1.64
CA THR A 77 7.09 4.62 1.78
C THR A 77 6.36 4.75 0.45
N SER A 78 5.04 4.88 0.50
CA SER A 78 4.20 5.20 -0.67
C SER A 78 4.64 6.49 -1.36
N ASP A 79 5.06 7.51 -0.62
CA ASP A 79 5.54 8.79 -1.17
C ASP A 79 6.85 8.62 -1.94
N GLU A 80 7.76 7.78 -1.44
CA GLU A 80 8.99 7.43 -2.17
C GLU A 80 8.68 6.70 -3.47
N MET A 81 7.75 5.74 -3.46
CA MET A 81 7.30 5.03 -4.67
C MET A 81 6.75 6.00 -5.72
N VAL A 82 5.86 6.91 -5.32
CA VAL A 82 5.32 7.93 -6.23
C VAL A 82 6.43 8.82 -6.80
N SER A 83 7.40 9.19 -5.97
CA SER A 83 8.55 10.00 -6.40
C SER A 83 9.45 9.25 -7.40
N LEU A 84 9.76 7.98 -7.15
CA LEU A 84 10.56 7.13 -8.05
C LEU A 84 9.85 6.93 -9.38
N MET A 85 8.57 6.61 -9.37
CA MET A 85 7.78 6.48 -10.60
C MET A 85 7.64 7.81 -11.36
N ALA A 86 7.67 8.95 -10.69
CA ALA A 86 7.69 10.26 -11.35
C ALA A 86 9.02 10.55 -12.05
N LYS A 87 10.15 10.03 -11.51
CA LYS A 87 11.48 10.14 -12.13
C LYS A 87 11.61 9.21 -13.35
N GLY A 88 10.86 8.09 -13.38
CA GLY A 88 10.93 7.09 -14.44
C GLY A 88 12.15 6.17 -14.34
N GLY A 89 12.33 5.33 -15.38
CA GLY A 89 13.42 4.36 -15.43
C GLY A 89 13.09 3.01 -14.80
N TYR A 90 11.80 2.76 -14.52
CA TYR A 90 11.28 1.51 -14.01
C TYR A 90 10.12 1.02 -14.87
N ASP A 91 9.85 -0.28 -14.84
CA ASP A 91 8.75 -0.90 -15.58
C ASP A 91 7.53 -1.14 -14.69
N LEU A 92 7.76 -1.58 -13.46
CA LEU A 92 6.70 -1.92 -12.52
C LEU A 92 6.90 -1.23 -11.17
N VAL A 93 5.78 -1.07 -10.46
CA VAL A 93 5.76 -0.70 -9.03
C VAL A 93 4.74 -1.54 -8.28
N THR A 94 5.08 -1.97 -7.05
CA THR A 94 4.13 -2.60 -6.12
C THR A 94 3.56 -1.55 -5.18
N ALA A 95 2.44 -0.93 -5.55
CA ALA A 95 1.89 0.23 -4.86
C ALA A 95 0.71 -0.12 -3.96
N SER A 96 0.72 0.39 -2.74
CA SER A 96 -0.44 0.33 -1.84
C SER A 96 -1.56 1.28 -2.28
N GLY A 97 -2.78 1.06 -1.81
CA GLY A 97 -3.97 1.79 -2.28
C GLY A 97 -3.94 3.31 -2.07
N ASP A 98 -3.15 3.80 -1.11
CA ASP A 98 -2.92 5.23 -0.91
C ASP A 98 -1.97 5.87 -1.94
N ALA A 99 -1.15 5.05 -2.63
CA ALA A 99 -0.28 5.50 -3.72
C ALA A 99 -0.92 5.27 -5.10
N SER A 100 -1.65 4.19 -5.30
CA SER A 100 -2.15 3.74 -6.61
C SER A 100 -2.94 4.81 -7.35
N LEU A 101 -3.93 5.45 -6.71
CA LEU A 101 -4.74 6.50 -7.35
C LEU A 101 -3.89 7.74 -7.67
N ARG A 102 -2.88 8.05 -6.87
CA ARG A 102 -1.94 9.16 -7.13
C ARG A 102 -1.11 8.90 -8.39
N LEU A 103 -0.66 7.65 -8.57
CA LEU A 103 0.07 7.21 -9.76
C LEU A 103 -0.81 7.26 -11.01
N ILE A 104 -2.08 6.83 -10.90
CA ILE A 104 -3.06 6.86 -12.00
C ILE A 104 -3.37 8.31 -12.40
N VAL A 105 -3.76 9.15 -11.43
CA VAL A 105 -4.08 10.57 -11.68
C VAL A 105 -2.86 11.33 -12.20
N GLY A 106 -1.69 11.04 -11.63
CA GLY A 106 -0.40 11.60 -12.08
C GLY A 106 0.08 11.08 -13.42
N LYS A 107 -0.64 10.15 -14.07
CA LYS A 107 -0.27 9.51 -15.35
C LYS A 107 1.13 8.88 -15.30
N ARG A 108 1.49 8.28 -14.17
CA ARG A 108 2.77 7.58 -13.98
C ARG A 108 2.65 6.10 -14.31
N VAL A 109 1.44 5.58 -14.36
CA VAL A 109 1.12 4.22 -14.73
C VAL A 109 0.10 4.21 -15.87
N GLN A 110 0.10 3.13 -16.63
CA GLN A 110 -0.80 2.93 -17.76
C GLN A 110 -1.79 1.78 -17.48
N PRO A 111 -2.94 1.75 -18.16
CA PRO A 111 -3.84 0.60 -18.09
C PRO A 111 -3.16 -0.68 -18.57
N ILE A 112 -3.53 -1.80 -17.98
CA ILE A 112 -3.14 -3.13 -18.43
C ILE A 112 -4.32 -3.83 -19.10
N ASN A 113 -4.03 -4.87 -19.90
CA ASN A 113 -5.03 -5.76 -20.48
C ASN A 113 -5.04 -7.09 -19.70
N PRO A 114 -6.02 -7.34 -18.81
CA PRO A 114 -6.11 -8.58 -18.04
C PRO A 114 -6.27 -9.85 -18.89
N GLU A 115 -6.78 -9.74 -20.14
CA GLU A 115 -6.93 -10.88 -21.04
C GLU A 115 -5.58 -11.49 -21.47
N LEU A 116 -4.49 -10.71 -21.33
CA LEU A 116 -3.13 -11.15 -21.61
C LEU A 116 -2.45 -11.81 -20.40
N ILE A 117 -3.16 -11.96 -19.27
CA ILE A 117 -2.65 -12.51 -18.03
C ILE A 117 -3.45 -13.78 -17.70
N PRO A 118 -3.00 -14.97 -18.14
CA PRO A 118 -3.73 -16.23 -17.97
C PRO A 118 -4.14 -16.54 -16.54
N ASN A 119 -3.30 -16.18 -15.56
CA ASN A 119 -3.57 -16.39 -14.13
C ASN A 119 -4.51 -15.34 -13.52
N TRP A 120 -4.95 -14.31 -14.27
CA TRP A 120 -5.94 -13.33 -13.79
C TRP A 120 -7.22 -13.96 -13.25
N LYS A 121 -7.64 -15.07 -13.86
CA LYS A 121 -8.83 -15.83 -13.44
C LYS A 121 -8.74 -16.34 -12.01
N ASN A 122 -7.51 -16.56 -11.50
CA ASN A 122 -7.24 -17.11 -10.17
C ASN A 122 -7.40 -16.09 -9.02
N ILE A 123 -7.45 -14.79 -9.35
CA ILE A 123 -7.58 -13.73 -8.36
C ILE A 123 -8.90 -13.86 -7.60
N ASP A 124 -8.84 -13.68 -6.29
CA ASP A 124 -10.02 -13.62 -5.41
C ASP A 124 -11.03 -12.59 -5.96
N PRO A 125 -12.30 -13.00 -6.20
CA PRO A 125 -13.32 -12.08 -6.72
C PRO A 125 -13.48 -10.79 -5.91
N ARG A 126 -13.22 -10.82 -4.60
CA ARG A 126 -13.29 -9.65 -3.72
C ARG A 126 -12.23 -8.58 -4.02
N LEU A 127 -11.14 -8.97 -4.70
CA LEU A 127 -10.01 -8.11 -5.04
C LEU A 127 -9.99 -7.67 -6.52
N LYS A 128 -10.75 -8.34 -7.42
CA LYS A 128 -10.69 -8.11 -8.88
C LYS A 128 -11.03 -6.69 -9.32
N ASP A 129 -11.90 -6.01 -8.58
CA ASP A 129 -12.43 -4.69 -8.92
C ASP A 129 -12.09 -3.65 -7.84
N GLY A 130 -10.92 -3.76 -7.23
CA GLY A 130 -10.47 -2.86 -6.17
C GLY A 130 -10.49 -1.39 -6.63
N PRO A 131 -11.21 -0.49 -5.93
CA PRO A 131 -11.38 0.91 -6.36
C PRO A 131 -10.08 1.72 -6.32
N TRP A 132 -9.02 1.18 -5.77
CA TRP A 132 -7.69 1.80 -5.73
C TRP A 132 -6.86 1.53 -6.99
N TYR A 133 -7.24 0.58 -7.86
CA TYR A 133 -6.54 0.30 -9.11
C TYR A 133 -7.47 0.12 -10.33
N VAL A 134 -8.77 0.01 -10.13
CA VAL A 134 -9.75 0.03 -11.23
C VAL A 134 -10.44 1.40 -11.26
N VAL A 135 -10.14 2.20 -12.27
CA VAL A 135 -10.63 3.56 -12.42
C VAL A 135 -11.27 3.73 -13.79
N ASN A 136 -12.48 4.26 -13.83
CA ASN A 136 -13.24 4.46 -15.09
C ASN A 136 -13.31 3.18 -15.96
N LYS A 137 -13.49 2.01 -15.33
CA LYS A 137 -13.53 0.69 -15.96
C LYS A 137 -12.20 0.26 -16.62
N GLN A 138 -11.11 0.98 -16.35
CA GLN A 138 -9.77 0.58 -16.78
C GLN A 138 -9.02 -0.03 -15.60
N VAL A 139 -8.30 -1.12 -15.86
CA VAL A 139 -7.48 -1.83 -14.89
C VAL A 139 -6.05 -1.33 -15.00
N PHE A 140 -5.46 -0.84 -13.90
CA PHE A 140 -4.13 -0.23 -13.89
C PHE A 140 -3.05 -1.11 -13.27
N GLY A 141 -3.36 -2.34 -12.92
CA GLY A 141 -2.39 -3.28 -12.36
C GLY A 141 -3.03 -4.56 -11.88
N ALA A 142 -2.22 -5.49 -11.40
CA ALA A 142 -2.66 -6.76 -10.83
C ALA A 142 -2.49 -6.75 -9.30
N PRO A 143 -3.50 -7.17 -8.51
CA PRO A 143 -3.34 -7.38 -7.08
C PRO A 143 -2.16 -8.31 -6.81
N TYR A 144 -1.31 -7.95 -5.84
CA TYR A 144 -0.09 -8.70 -5.53
C TYR A 144 -0.20 -9.47 -4.21
N GLN A 145 -0.48 -8.77 -3.13
CA GLN A 145 -0.77 -9.32 -1.81
C GLN A 145 -1.57 -8.32 -0.99
N TRP A 146 -2.15 -8.76 0.10
CA TRP A 146 -2.96 -7.90 0.97
C TRP A 146 -2.82 -8.31 2.44
N GLY A 147 -3.23 -7.43 3.33
CA GLY A 147 -3.18 -7.74 4.75
C GLY A 147 -3.82 -6.66 5.63
N PRO A 148 -4.19 -7.03 6.86
CA PRO A 148 -4.64 -6.10 7.87
C PRO A 148 -3.48 -5.33 8.52
N ASN A 149 -3.74 -4.10 8.96
CA ASN A 149 -2.94 -3.41 9.94
C ASN A 149 -3.38 -3.90 11.33
N VAL A 150 -2.74 -4.94 11.83
CA VAL A 150 -3.15 -5.58 13.09
C VAL A 150 -2.77 -4.75 14.32
N LEU A 151 -3.50 -4.94 15.42
CA LEU A 151 -3.04 -4.51 16.74
C LEU A 151 -2.07 -5.56 17.29
N MET A 152 -0.77 -5.27 17.22
CA MET A 152 0.27 -6.08 17.86
C MET A 152 0.40 -5.70 19.33
N TYR A 153 0.57 -6.68 20.20
CA TYR A 153 0.68 -6.48 21.65
C TYR A 153 1.65 -7.45 22.30
N ASN A 154 2.22 -7.03 23.45
CA ASN A 154 3.12 -7.84 24.26
C ASN A 154 2.31 -8.76 25.20
N THR A 155 2.48 -10.07 25.07
CA THR A 155 1.73 -11.09 25.85
C THR A 155 2.15 -11.18 27.32
N ASN A 156 3.26 -10.57 27.71
CA ASN A 156 3.62 -10.43 29.12
C ASN A 156 2.78 -9.36 29.83
N VAL A 157 2.34 -8.33 29.07
CA VAL A 157 1.47 -7.25 29.58
C VAL A 157 0.00 -7.61 29.40
N PHE A 158 -0.38 -8.05 28.22
CA PHE A 158 -1.76 -8.42 27.89
C PHE A 158 -1.89 -9.95 27.92
N LYS A 159 -2.44 -10.51 28.99
CA LYS A 159 -2.70 -11.96 29.10
C LYS A 159 -3.85 -12.41 28.22
N GLU A 160 -4.78 -11.51 27.94
CA GLU A 160 -5.83 -11.64 26.95
C GLU A 160 -5.62 -10.60 25.85
N ALA A 161 -5.99 -10.94 24.61
CA ALA A 161 -5.86 -10.03 23.47
C ALA A 161 -6.67 -8.75 23.71
N PRO A 162 -6.10 -7.56 23.53
CA PRO A 162 -6.84 -6.31 23.62
C PRO A 162 -7.94 -6.27 22.55
N THR A 163 -9.16 -5.92 22.95
CA THR A 163 -10.34 -5.97 22.08
C THR A 163 -10.65 -4.65 21.40
N SER A 164 -9.88 -3.59 21.67
CA SER A 164 -10.13 -2.24 21.17
C SER A 164 -8.83 -1.50 20.86
N TRP A 165 -8.84 -0.67 19.83
CA TRP A 165 -7.78 0.29 19.55
C TRP A 165 -7.62 1.37 20.61
N SER A 166 -8.53 1.48 21.59
CA SER A 166 -8.41 2.44 22.71
C SER A 166 -7.05 2.34 23.40
N VAL A 167 -6.43 1.14 23.45
CA VAL A 167 -5.10 0.94 24.07
C VAL A 167 -3.99 1.76 23.42
N VAL A 168 -4.18 2.17 22.18
CA VAL A 168 -3.23 3.01 21.42
C VAL A 168 -3.73 4.46 21.31
N PHE A 169 -5.06 4.69 21.25
CA PHE A 169 -5.62 6.02 21.04
C PHE A 169 -5.92 6.80 22.31
N GLU A 170 -6.19 6.14 23.44
CA GLU A 170 -6.64 6.80 24.65
C GLU A 170 -5.69 6.60 25.83
N ALA A 171 -5.52 7.65 26.65
CA ALA A 171 -4.73 7.55 27.87
C ALA A 171 -5.39 6.60 28.88
N GLN A 172 -4.72 5.52 29.24
CA GLN A 172 -5.25 4.53 30.18
C GLN A 172 -4.13 3.74 30.85
N ASN A 173 -4.47 3.08 31.95
CA ASN A 173 -3.61 2.05 32.52
C ASN A 173 -3.81 0.73 31.77
N LEU A 174 -2.71 0.07 31.49
CA LEU A 174 -2.68 -1.26 30.87
C LEU A 174 -2.87 -2.36 31.91
N PRO A 175 -3.07 -3.63 31.53
CA PRO A 175 -3.31 -4.74 32.46
C PRO A 175 -2.22 -4.95 33.50
N ASP A 176 -1.00 -4.48 33.27
CA ASP A 176 0.11 -4.50 34.25
C ASP A 176 0.06 -3.35 35.24
N GLY A 177 -1.02 -2.55 35.27
CA GLY A 177 -1.23 -1.42 36.16
C GLY A 177 -0.47 -0.15 35.79
N LYS A 178 0.35 -0.15 34.74
CA LYS A 178 1.13 1.01 34.28
C LYS A 178 0.41 1.77 33.16
N PRO A 179 0.62 3.10 33.06
CA PRO A 179 0.05 3.88 31.95
C PRO A 179 0.61 3.43 30.61
N ASN A 180 -0.18 3.61 29.54
CA ASN A 180 0.25 3.35 28.17
C ASN A 180 1.17 4.45 27.62
N LYS A 181 1.29 5.59 28.29
CA LYS A 181 2.13 6.73 27.87
C LYS A 181 3.59 6.32 27.69
N GLY A 182 4.14 6.56 26.49
CA GLY A 182 5.51 6.19 26.11
C GLY A 182 5.72 4.69 25.88
N ARG A 183 4.62 3.90 25.82
CA ARG A 183 4.69 2.44 25.66
C ARG A 183 3.89 1.92 24.47
N VAL A 184 3.32 2.83 23.68
CA VAL A 184 2.56 2.49 22.49
C VAL A 184 3.15 3.19 21.26
N GLN A 185 2.94 2.59 20.10
CA GLN A 185 3.38 3.11 18.82
C GLN A 185 2.24 3.14 17.81
N ALA A 186 2.44 3.89 16.73
CA ALA A 186 1.53 3.99 15.62
C ALA A 186 2.29 4.17 14.30
N TYR A 187 1.63 3.90 13.18
CA TYR A 187 2.20 4.10 11.85
C TYR A 187 2.46 5.59 11.56
N ASP A 188 3.59 5.90 10.95
CA ASP A 188 3.98 7.25 10.55
C ASP A 188 3.62 7.52 9.08
N GLY A 189 2.49 8.12 8.86
CA GLY A 189 2.05 8.53 7.53
C GLY A 189 0.68 9.18 7.54
N PRO A 190 0.38 10.09 6.60
CA PRO A 190 -0.91 10.79 6.54
C PRO A 190 -2.12 9.87 6.49
N ILE A 191 -1.95 8.67 5.91
CA ILE A 191 -3.01 7.67 5.81
C ILE A 191 -3.47 7.16 7.19
N TYR A 192 -2.65 7.29 8.24
CA TYR A 192 -2.99 6.92 9.61
C TYR A 192 -4.16 7.73 10.19
N ILE A 193 -4.53 8.87 9.58
CA ILE A 193 -5.76 9.59 9.92
C ILE A 193 -6.99 8.70 9.72
N ALA A 194 -6.95 7.75 8.76
CA ALA A 194 -8.02 6.78 8.55
C ALA A 194 -8.16 5.79 9.72
N ASP A 195 -7.05 5.41 10.38
CA ASP A 195 -7.09 4.57 11.59
C ASP A 195 -7.80 5.28 12.74
N ALA A 196 -7.50 6.57 12.93
CA ALA A 196 -8.20 7.40 13.90
C ALA A 196 -9.70 7.53 13.57
N ALA A 197 -10.05 7.71 12.29
CA ALA A 197 -11.44 7.78 11.84
C ALA A 197 -12.18 6.44 12.01
N LEU A 198 -11.51 5.32 11.74
CA LEU A 198 -12.06 3.98 11.94
C LEU A 198 -12.36 3.71 13.42
N TYR A 199 -11.43 4.09 14.31
CA TYR A 199 -11.66 4.02 15.75
C TYR A 199 -12.87 4.88 16.15
N LEU A 200 -12.93 6.14 15.71
CA LEU A 200 -14.02 7.08 16.00
C LEU A 200 -15.38 6.61 15.46
N LYS A 201 -15.41 5.88 14.35
CA LYS A 201 -16.64 5.29 13.81
C LYS A 201 -17.38 4.44 14.85
N SER A 202 -16.64 3.74 15.70
CA SER A 202 -17.20 2.93 16.80
C SER A 202 -17.28 3.69 18.13
N ALA A 203 -16.24 4.47 18.47
CA ALA A 203 -16.17 5.16 19.75
C ALA A 203 -17.09 6.40 19.85
N LYS A 204 -17.39 7.02 18.69
CA LYS A 204 -18.27 8.21 18.56
C LYS A 204 -19.22 8.06 17.37
N PRO A 205 -20.21 7.14 17.44
CA PRO A 205 -21.10 6.84 16.31
C PRO A 205 -21.94 8.05 15.87
N GLU A 206 -22.12 9.03 16.73
CA GLU A 206 -22.79 10.31 16.41
C GLU A 206 -22.08 11.13 15.32
N LEU A 207 -20.79 10.87 15.07
CA LEU A 207 -20.06 11.49 13.95
C LEU A 207 -20.52 10.97 12.59
N GLY A 208 -21.21 9.82 12.54
CA GLY A 208 -21.76 9.27 11.29
C GLY A 208 -20.70 8.87 10.25
N ILE A 209 -19.48 8.53 10.68
CA ILE A 209 -18.40 8.08 9.78
C ILE A 209 -18.82 6.74 9.14
N GLN A 210 -18.96 6.72 7.82
CA GLN A 210 -19.24 5.49 7.06
C GLN A 210 -17.96 4.86 6.51
N ASN A 211 -17.13 5.69 5.88
CA ASN A 211 -15.87 5.28 5.24
C ASN A 211 -14.72 6.11 5.84
N PRO A 212 -13.67 5.51 6.40
CA PRO A 212 -12.58 6.24 7.03
C PRO A 212 -11.71 7.06 6.05
N TYR A 213 -11.89 6.85 4.74
CA TYR A 213 -11.19 7.61 3.67
C TYR A 213 -12.05 8.70 3.04
N GLU A 214 -13.33 8.82 3.41
CA GLU A 214 -14.29 9.77 2.87
C GLU A 214 -14.85 10.62 4.01
N LEU A 215 -14.01 11.49 4.57
CA LEU A 215 -14.32 12.29 5.75
C LEU A 215 -14.79 13.68 5.37
N THR A 216 -15.96 14.08 5.88
CA THR A 216 -16.39 15.48 5.89
C THR A 216 -15.44 16.31 6.78
N GLU A 217 -15.46 17.64 6.64
CA GLU A 217 -14.59 18.53 7.44
C GLU A 217 -14.73 18.30 8.95
N ALA A 218 -15.95 18.07 9.44
CA ALA A 218 -16.22 17.82 10.87
C ALA A 218 -15.65 16.46 11.33
N GLN A 219 -15.83 15.40 10.54
CA GLN A 219 -15.30 14.06 10.81
C GLN A 219 -13.77 14.06 10.78
N TYR A 220 -13.21 14.72 9.77
CA TYR A 220 -11.78 14.89 9.60
C TYR A 220 -11.14 15.62 10.78
N LYS A 221 -11.75 16.77 11.19
CA LYS A 221 -11.29 17.50 12.37
C LYS A 221 -11.31 16.62 13.63
N ALA A 222 -12.35 15.83 13.83
CA ALA A 222 -12.42 14.92 14.98
C ALA A 222 -11.29 13.87 14.96
N ALA A 223 -10.94 13.34 13.79
CA ALA A 223 -9.80 12.42 13.64
C ALA A 223 -8.46 13.12 13.98
N LEU A 224 -8.25 14.33 13.50
CA LEU A 224 -7.04 15.11 13.83
C LEU A 224 -6.97 15.45 15.34
N ASP A 225 -8.09 15.78 15.96
CA ASP A 225 -8.13 16.08 17.39
C ASP A 225 -7.78 14.83 18.23
N LEU A 226 -8.24 13.64 17.78
CA LEU A 226 -7.85 12.36 18.39
C LEU A 226 -6.33 12.11 18.26
N LEU A 227 -5.75 12.35 17.08
CA LEU A 227 -4.30 12.18 16.87
C LEU A 227 -3.48 13.17 17.72
N ARG A 228 -3.93 14.41 17.88
CA ARG A 228 -3.30 15.38 18.81
C ARG A 228 -3.34 14.89 20.26
N ALA A 229 -4.46 14.31 20.68
CA ALA A 229 -4.59 13.73 22.02
C ALA A 229 -3.75 12.47 22.20
N GLN A 230 -3.57 11.68 21.15
CA GLN A 230 -2.74 10.47 21.15
C GLN A 230 -1.23 10.79 21.23
N GLN A 231 -0.77 11.87 20.57
CA GLN A 231 0.64 12.18 20.41
C GLN A 231 1.47 12.08 21.70
N PRO A 232 1.01 12.58 22.87
CA PRO A 232 1.76 12.44 24.12
C PRO A 232 1.89 11.02 24.66
N LEU A 233 1.09 10.08 24.13
CA LEU A 233 1.10 8.67 24.54
C LEU A 233 2.13 7.87 23.76
N ILE A 234 2.44 8.31 22.54
CA ILE A 234 3.24 7.56 21.58
C ILE A 234 4.72 7.63 21.95
N HIS A 235 5.36 6.44 22.03
CA HIS A 235 6.80 6.32 22.12
C HIS A 235 7.45 6.81 20.83
N ARG A 236 6.98 6.29 19.68
CA ARG A 236 7.44 6.65 18.33
C ARG A 236 6.33 6.38 17.32
N TYR A 237 6.20 7.23 16.31
CA TYR A 237 5.53 6.89 15.07
C TYR A 237 6.55 6.21 14.17
N TRP A 238 6.20 5.05 13.62
CA TRP A 238 7.12 4.21 12.86
C TRP A 238 6.72 4.13 11.37
N HIS A 239 7.68 4.11 10.48
CA HIS A 239 7.54 3.79 9.06
C HIS A 239 8.53 2.70 8.63
N ASP A 240 9.50 2.37 9.47
CA ASP A 240 10.47 1.32 9.24
C ASP A 240 10.17 0.12 10.16
N ALA A 241 9.97 -1.06 9.55
CA ALA A 241 9.61 -2.29 10.25
C ALA A 241 10.70 -2.72 11.24
N THR A 242 11.98 -2.53 10.88
CA THR A 242 13.11 -2.93 11.73
C THR A 242 13.20 -2.07 12.98
N VAL A 243 12.89 -0.77 12.85
CA VAL A 243 12.81 0.16 13.97
C VAL A 243 11.68 -0.23 14.91
N GLN A 244 10.47 -0.54 14.39
CA GLN A 244 9.36 -1.01 15.23
C GLN A 244 9.72 -2.28 16.00
N MET A 245 10.30 -3.28 15.33
CA MET A 245 10.72 -4.52 15.99
C MET A 245 11.77 -4.26 17.07
N SER A 246 12.73 -3.36 16.81
CA SER A 246 13.74 -2.97 17.80
C SER A 246 13.12 -2.33 19.04
N ASP A 247 12.15 -1.43 18.85
CA ASP A 247 11.48 -0.75 19.96
C ASP A 247 10.67 -1.72 20.84
N PHE A 248 10.03 -2.73 20.24
CA PHE A 248 9.36 -3.81 21.01
C PHE A 248 10.35 -4.66 21.82
N LYS A 249 11.55 -4.90 21.27
CA LYS A 249 12.59 -5.67 21.97
C LYS A 249 13.26 -4.90 23.10
N ASN A 250 13.53 -3.59 22.90
CA ASN A 250 14.51 -2.87 23.67
C ASN A 250 13.98 -1.64 24.40
N GLU A 251 12.86 -1.02 23.92
CA GLU A 251 12.39 0.28 24.40
C GLU A 251 11.10 0.20 25.25
N GLY A 252 10.65 -1.02 25.54
CA GLY A 252 9.47 -1.23 26.40
C GLY A 252 8.14 -0.92 25.75
N VAL A 253 8.08 -0.88 24.43
CA VAL A 253 6.82 -0.76 23.68
C VAL A 253 6.01 -2.05 23.84
N VAL A 254 4.70 -1.91 24.07
CA VAL A 254 3.82 -3.04 24.40
C VAL A 254 2.57 -3.15 23.54
N ALA A 255 2.23 -2.13 22.74
CA ALA A 255 1.17 -2.19 21.77
C ALA A 255 1.42 -1.23 20.59
N SER A 256 1.01 -1.62 19.39
CA SER A 256 1.19 -0.82 18.18
C SER A 256 0.25 -1.29 17.06
N SER A 257 -0.13 -0.39 16.15
CA SER A 257 -0.51 -0.82 14.79
C SER A 257 0.72 -1.45 14.14
N SER A 258 0.54 -2.57 13.42
CA SER A 258 1.66 -3.35 12.87
C SER A 258 1.23 -4.16 11.66
N TRP A 259 2.18 -4.69 10.92
CA TRP A 259 1.92 -5.68 9.87
C TRP A 259 2.28 -7.08 10.35
N GLY A 260 1.71 -8.10 9.73
CA GLY A 260 2.02 -9.50 10.03
C GLY A 260 3.52 -9.80 9.95
N TYR A 261 4.24 -9.15 9.05
CA TYR A 261 5.70 -9.25 8.93
C TYR A 261 6.44 -9.03 10.25
N MET A 262 6.13 -7.94 10.97
CA MET A 262 6.79 -7.65 12.24
C MET A 262 6.36 -8.60 13.34
N VAL A 263 5.09 -9.00 13.35
CA VAL A 263 4.59 -9.99 14.32
C VAL A 263 5.34 -11.30 14.15
N ASN A 264 5.42 -11.82 12.93
CA ASN A 264 6.11 -13.08 12.60
C ASN A 264 7.61 -12.99 12.91
N GLY A 265 8.27 -11.89 12.53
CA GLY A 265 9.68 -11.68 12.80
C GLY A 265 10.01 -11.65 14.30
N LEU A 266 9.20 -10.95 15.10
CA LEU A 266 9.36 -10.92 16.55
C LEU A 266 9.07 -12.28 17.20
N GLN A 267 8.08 -13.03 16.71
CA GLN A 267 7.78 -14.38 17.21
C GLN A 267 8.92 -15.37 16.86
N ALA A 268 9.49 -15.28 15.66
CA ALA A 268 10.67 -16.08 15.27
C ALA A 268 11.86 -15.80 16.19
N ASP A 269 12.01 -14.55 16.64
CA ASP A 269 13.01 -14.14 17.64
C ASP A 269 12.58 -14.44 19.08
N LYS A 270 11.52 -15.25 19.28
CA LYS A 270 10.98 -15.67 20.58
C LYS A 270 10.55 -14.49 21.48
N GLN A 271 10.19 -13.37 20.87
CA GLN A 271 9.62 -12.25 21.61
C GLN A 271 8.17 -12.54 22.03
N PRO A 272 7.73 -12.09 23.20
CA PRO A 272 6.39 -12.36 23.72
C PRO A 272 5.36 -11.42 23.06
N VAL A 273 5.12 -11.59 21.77
CA VAL A 273 4.15 -10.78 21.02
C VAL A 273 3.07 -11.65 20.37
N ALA A 274 1.90 -11.07 20.23
CA ALA A 274 0.80 -11.60 19.41
C ALA A 274 0.06 -10.43 18.74
N SER A 275 -0.87 -10.73 17.86
CA SER A 275 -1.71 -9.73 17.21
C SER A 275 -3.18 -10.09 17.27
N THR A 276 -4.02 -9.08 17.09
CA THR A 276 -5.48 -9.23 17.03
C THR A 276 -6.09 -8.21 16.07
N ILE A 277 -7.31 -8.50 15.62
CA ILE A 277 -8.18 -7.55 14.94
C ILE A 277 -9.23 -7.09 15.97
N PRO A 278 -9.15 -5.83 16.45
CA PRO A 278 -10.08 -5.30 17.43
C PRO A 278 -11.53 -5.23 16.91
N LYS A 279 -12.47 -4.99 17.83
CA LYS A 279 -13.92 -4.91 17.54
C LYS A 279 -14.27 -3.83 16.51
N GLU A 280 -13.51 -2.75 16.45
CA GLU A 280 -13.67 -1.65 15.50
C GLU A 280 -13.30 -2.05 14.07
N GLY A 281 -12.66 -3.20 13.89
CA GLY A 281 -11.99 -3.57 12.65
C GLY A 281 -10.61 -2.95 12.56
N VAL A 282 -10.02 -3.02 11.37
CA VAL A 282 -8.68 -2.51 11.06
C VAL A 282 -8.68 -1.80 9.72
N THR A 283 -7.76 -0.87 9.52
CA THR A 283 -7.33 -0.51 8.18
C THR A 283 -6.46 -1.64 7.62
N GLY A 284 -6.25 -1.65 6.33
CA GLY A 284 -5.38 -2.66 5.70
C GLY A 284 -4.93 -2.20 4.34
N TRP A 285 -4.07 -2.95 3.76
CA TRP A 285 -3.49 -2.66 2.46
C TRP A 285 -3.76 -3.81 1.49
N SER A 286 -3.93 -3.46 0.23
CA SER A 286 -3.97 -4.39 -0.89
C SER A 286 -3.09 -3.80 -1.96
N ASP A 287 -1.91 -4.39 -2.11
CA ASP A 287 -0.90 -3.86 -2.99
C ASP A 287 -1.11 -4.34 -4.41
N THR A 288 -0.84 -3.47 -5.35
CA THR A 288 -1.07 -3.69 -6.77
C THR A 288 0.23 -3.52 -7.54
N THR A 289 0.61 -4.49 -8.32
CA THR A 289 1.71 -4.36 -9.28
C THR A 289 1.21 -3.61 -10.51
N MET A 290 1.72 -2.39 -10.71
CA MET A 290 1.27 -1.46 -11.74
C MET A 290 2.35 -1.22 -12.79
N LEU A 291 1.94 -1.11 -14.05
CA LEU A 291 2.84 -0.88 -15.20
C LEU A 291 3.12 0.61 -15.37
N HIS A 292 4.41 0.99 -15.42
CA HIS A 292 4.80 2.39 -15.67
C HIS A 292 4.30 2.88 -17.03
N ALA A 293 3.93 4.16 -17.11
CA ALA A 293 3.42 4.76 -18.35
C ALA A 293 4.42 4.67 -19.52
N ASP A 294 5.71 4.74 -19.23
CA ASP A 294 6.81 4.69 -20.20
C ASP A 294 7.68 3.44 -20.03
N ALA A 295 7.10 2.30 -19.55
CA ALA A 295 7.82 1.05 -19.36
C ALA A 295 8.61 0.66 -20.62
N LYS A 296 9.87 0.29 -20.43
CA LYS A 296 10.77 -0.12 -21.54
C LYS A 296 10.69 -1.60 -21.84
N HIS A 297 10.21 -2.38 -20.86
CA HIS A 297 10.16 -3.85 -20.94
C HIS A 297 8.72 -4.36 -20.69
N PRO A 298 7.71 -3.91 -21.49
CA PRO A 298 6.32 -4.23 -21.23
C PRO A 298 6.02 -5.73 -21.37
N ASN A 299 6.70 -6.47 -22.25
CA ASN A 299 6.48 -7.92 -22.33
C ASN A 299 7.00 -8.65 -21.11
N CYS A 300 8.19 -8.31 -20.60
CA CYS A 300 8.70 -8.83 -19.33
C CYS A 300 7.78 -8.46 -18.17
N ALA A 301 7.23 -7.24 -18.15
CA ALA A 301 6.28 -6.79 -17.15
C ALA A 301 5.00 -7.64 -17.14
N TYR A 302 4.38 -7.89 -18.30
CA TYR A 302 3.20 -8.76 -18.39
C TYR A 302 3.48 -10.20 -17.98
N LYS A 303 4.66 -10.75 -18.36
CA LYS A 303 5.08 -12.07 -17.89
C LYS A 303 5.23 -12.12 -16.37
N TRP A 304 5.73 -11.04 -15.75
CA TRP A 304 5.81 -10.93 -14.29
C TRP A 304 4.42 -10.83 -13.64
N LEU A 305 3.49 -10.06 -14.21
CA LEU A 305 2.11 -9.97 -13.72
C LEU A 305 1.46 -11.35 -13.71
N ASP A 306 1.65 -12.16 -14.77
CA ASP A 306 1.12 -13.53 -14.83
C ASP A 306 1.83 -14.47 -13.85
N TRP A 307 3.17 -14.43 -13.82
CA TRP A 307 3.99 -15.23 -12.91
C TRP A 307 3.63 -15.01 -11.44
N SER A 308 3.49 -13.74 -11.06
CA SER A 308 3.17 -13.35 -9.68
C SER A 308 1.78 -13.80 -9.22
N LEU A 309 0.88 -14.19 -10.12
CA LEU A 309 -0.45 -14.73 -9.83
C LEU A 309 -0.51 -16.26 -9.84
N GLN A 310 0.62 -16.96 -9.94
CA GLN A 310 0.66 -18.41 -9.73
C GLN A 310 0.44 -18.74 -8.25
N PRO A 311 -0.36 -19.78 -7.91
CA PRO A 311 -0.63 -20.13 -6.51
C PRO A 311 0.62 -20.35 -5.66
N LYS A 312 1.66 -21.01 -6.23
CA LYS A 312 2.92 -21.22 -5.51
C LYS A 312 3.61 -19.90 -5.18
N VAL A 313 3.75 -19.00 -6.18
CA VAL A 313 4.40 -17.70 -5.98
C VAL A 313 3.64 -16.86 -4.96
N GLN A 314 2.31 -16.81 -5.06
CA GLN A 314 1.45 -16.12 -4.11
C GLN A 314 1.59 -16.67 -2.68
N GLY A 315 1.74 -17.98 -2.55
CA GLY A 315 1.93 -18.62 -1.26
C GLY A 315 3.30 -18.31 -0.66
N ASP A 316 4.36 -18.36 -1.46
CA ASP A 316 5.72 -18.04 -1.02
C ASP A 316 5.83 -16.56 -0.58
N VAL A 317 5.26 -15.63 -1.36
CA VAL A 317 5.19 -14.20 -1.02
C VAL A 317 4.44 -13.98 0.30
N ALA A 318 3.25 -14.57 0.43
CA ALA A 318 2.42 -14.40 1.62
C ALA A 318 3.04 -15.02 2.87
N ALA A 319 3.69 -16.19 2.74
CA ALA A 319 4.38 -16.85 3.85
C ALA A 319 5.59 -16.02 4.32
N TRP A 320 6.38 -15.50 3.39
CA TRP A 320 7.53 -14.65 3.70
C TRP A 320 7.13 -13.37 4.42
N PHE A 321 6.11 -12.70 3.89
CA PHE A 321 5.72 -11.36 4.39
C PHE A 321 4.72 -11.41 5.56
N GLY A 322 4.18 -12.59 5.89
CA GLY A 322 3.09 -12.68 6.88
C GLY A 322 1.82 -11.97 6.41
N SER A 323 1.58 -12.00 5.11
CA SER A 323 0.45 -11.37 4.42
C SER A 323 -0.57 -12.42 3.94
N LEU A 324 -1.44 -12.00 3.06
CA LEU A 324 -2.48 -12.82 2.46
C LEU A 324 -2.34 -12.83 0.94
N PRO A 325 -2.48 -14.01 0.32
CA PRO A 325 -2.39 -14.13 -1.13
C PRO A 325 -3.62 -13.56 -1.82
N THR A 326 -3.44 -12.97 -2.99
CA THR A 326 -4.56 -12.55 -3.85
C THR A 326 -5.18 -13.71 -4.62
N VAL A 327 -4.50 -14.86 -4.63
CA VAL A 327 -4.96 -16.10 -5.25
C VAL A 327 -5.32 -17.11 -4.16
N PRO A 328 -6.61 -17.39 -3.92
CA PRO A 328 -7.06 -18.26 -2.82
C PRO A 328 -6.51 -19.70 -2.85
N ALA A 329 -6.19 -20.22 -4.05
CA ALA A 329 -5.57 -21.53 -4.20
C ALA A 329 -4.24 -21.65 -3.46
N ALA A 330 -3.50 -20.55 -3.30
CA ALA A 330 -2.24 -20.50 -2.57
C ALA A 330 -2.36 -21.00 -1.12
N CYS A 331 -3.49 -20.75 -0.45
CA CYS A 331 -3.74 -21.24 0.91
C CYS A 331 -3.78 -22.77 1.03
N LYS A 332 -4.00 -23.48 -0.10
CA LYS A 332 -4.06 -24.95 -0.14
C LYS A 332 -2.82 -25.58 -0.79
N GLU A 333 -2.22 -24.87 -1.75
CA GLU A 333 -1.16 -25.40 -2.61
C GLU A 333 0.24 -25.01 -2.14
N SER A 334 0.39 -23.96 -1.33
CA SER A 334 1.70 -23.55 -0.79
C SER A 334 2.03 -24.39 0.44
N GLU A 335 3.18 -25.04 0.41
CA GLU A 335 3.75 -25.75 1.57
C GLU A 335 4.24 -24.78 2.65
N LEU A 336 4.72 -23.58 2.24
CA LEU A 336 5.24 -22.56 3.17
C LEU A 336 4.14 -21.81 3.91
N LEU A 337 3.07 -21.42 3.22
CA LEU A 337 1.94 -20.70 3.81
C LEU A 337 0.95 -21.64 4.50
N GLY A 338 0.44 -22.62 3.75
CA GLY A 338 -0.57 -23.55 4.21
C GLY A 338 -1.92 -22.92 4.58
N ALA A 339 -2.90 -23.75 4.89
CA ALA A 339 -4.22 -23.28 5.30
C ALA A 339 -4.19 -22.53 6.64
N GLU A 340 -3.37 -22.97 7.57
CA GLU A 340 -3.23 -22.34 8.88
C GLU A 340 -2.54 -20.95 8.77
N GLY A 341 -1.59 -20.77 7.85
CA GLY A 341 -0.99 -19.45 7.58
C GLY A 341 -2.02 -18.45 7.10
N CYS A 342 -2.84 -18.79 6.12
CA CYS A 342 -3.93 -17.94 5.66
C CYS A 342 -4.91 -17.58 6.79
N LYS A 343 -5.31 -18.55 7.61
CA LYS A 343 -6.21 -18.33 8.74
C LYS A 343 -5.58 -17.40 9.79
N THR A 344 -4.33 -17.68 10.17
CA THR A 344 -3.58 -16.89 11.14
C THR A 344 -3.39 -15.45 10.69
N ASN A 345 -3.10 -15.24 9.39
CA ASN A 345 -2.91 -13.93 8.81
C ASN A 345 -4.23 -13.17 8.57
N GLY A 346 -5.39 -13.79 8.83
CA GLY A 346 -6.70 -13.12 8.83
C GLY A 346 -7.49 -13.20 7.53
N TYR A 347 -7.27 -14.22 6.69
CA TYR A 347 -7.98 -14.38 5.41
C TYR A 347 -9.51 -14.33 5.56
N GLU A 348 -10.05 -14.90 6.65
CA GLU A 348 -11.49 -14.93 6.96
C GLU A 348 -12.02 -13.60 7.52
N GLN A 349 -11.12 -12.64 7.83
CA GLN A 349 -11.48 -11.37 8.43
C GLN A 349 -11.62 -10.22 7.39
N PHE A 350 -11.68 -10.54 6.10
CA PHE A 350 -11.71 -9.58 4.99
C PHE A 350 -12.69 -8.43 5.22
N GLU A 351 -13.91 -8.73 5.68
CA GLU A 351 -14.98 -7.75 5.91
C GLU A 351 -14.70 -6.77 7.07
N LYS A 352 -13.71 -7.06 7.90
CA LYS A 352 -13.26 -6.17 8.98
C LYS A 352 -12.15 -5.22 8.56
N ILE A 353 -11.71 -5.30 7.30
CA ILE A 353 -10.59 -4.53 6.79
C ILE A 353 -11.12 -3.37 5.93
N ALA A 354 -10.79 -2.15 6.33
CA ALA A 354 -10.95 -0.97 5.51
C ALA A 354 -9.67 -0.76 4.70
N PHE A 355 -9.65 -1.20 3.44
CA PHE A 355 -8.47 -1.13 2.59
C PHE A 355 -8.07 0.31 2.27
N TRP A 356 -6.77 0.59 2.34
CA TRP A 356 -6.20 1.89 2.02
C TRP A 356 -6.62 2.37 0.63
N LYS A 357 -7.06 3.59 0.60
CA LYS A 357 -7.49 4.30 -0.60
C LYS A 357 -7.10 5.77 -0.47
N THR A 358 -6.58 6.37 -1.53
CA THR A 358 -6.29 7.80 -1.52
C THR A 358 -7.57 8.62 -1.32
N PRO A 359 -7.72 9.40 -0.25
CA PRO A 359 -8.87 10.27 -0.04
C PRO A 359 -9.06 11.29 -1.18
N GLN A 360 -10.28 11.36 -1.72
CA GLN A 360 -10.65 12.23 -2.83
C GLN A 360 -11.65 13.30 -2.39
N ALA A 361 -11.61 14.48 -3.00
CA ALA A 361 -12.51 15.57 -2.64
C ALA A 361 -13.99 15.34 -3.02
N GLU A 362 -14.26 14.55 -4.04
CA GLU A 362 -15.61 14.28 -4.57
C GLU A 362 -16.51 15.52 -4.65
N GLY A 363 -16.08 16.51 -5.44
CA GLY A 363 -16.82 17.77 -5.57
C GLY A 363 -16.80 18.67 -4.32
N GLY A 364 -15.85 18.45 -3.41
CA GLY A 364 -15.72 19.23 -2.17
C GLY A 364 -16.47 18.65 -0.98
N LYS A 365 -17.08 17.46 -1.14
CA LYS A 365 -17.79 16.78 -0.05
C LYS A 365 -16.86 16.25 1.03
N PHE A 366 -15.70 15.74 0.62
CA PHE A 366 -14.71 15.13 1.51
C PHE A 366 -13.38 15.86 1.47
N VAL A 367 -12.59 15.69 2.52
CA VAL A 367 -11.25 16.29 2.64
C VAL A 367 -10.25 15.50 1.80
N PRO A 368 -9.57 16.12 0.81
CA PRO A 368 -8.65 15.42 -0.07
C PRO A 368 -7.30 15.09 0.60
N TYR A 369 -6.59 14.09 0.07
CA TYR A 369 -5.32 13.60 0.62
C TYR A 369 -4.23 14.68 0.74
N SER A 370 -4.22 15.69 -0.11
CA SER A 370 -3.30 16.84 0.00
C SER A 370 -3.45 17.59 1.33
N ARG A 371 -4.69 17.72 1.84
CA ARG A 371 -4.95 18.27 3.17
C ARG A 371 -4.50 17.30 4.27
N TRP A 372 -4.73 16.00 4.08
CA TRP A 372 -4.26 14.99 5.03
C TRP A 372 -2.75 15.08 5.22
N THR A 373 -1.99 15.17 4.12
CA THR A 373 -0.53 15.32 4.17
C THR A 373 -0.11 16.59 4.92
N GLN A 374 -0.71 17.72 4.62
CA GLN A 374 -0.38 19.01 5.25
C GLN A 374 -0.66 18.99 6.76
N ASP A 375 -1.86 18.58 7.15
CA ASP A 375 -2.30 18.60 8.53
C ASP A 375 -1.61 17.52 9.38
N TYR A 376 -1.30 16.35 8.79
CA TYR A 376 -0.52 15.30 9.45
C TYR A 376 0.90 15.82 9.78
N ILE A 377 1.59 16.42 8.80
CA ILE A 377 2.91 17.03 9.02
C ILE A 377 2.84 18.10 10.13
N ALA A 378 1.80 18.91 10.16
CA ALA A 378 1.63 19.95 11.19
C ALA A 378 1.44 19.34 12.59
N ILE A 379 0.77 18.19 12.72
CA ILE A 379 0.64 17.46 13.99
C ILE A 379 1.98 16.84 14.39
N MET A 380 2.68 16.21 13.45
CA MET A 380 3.92 15.47 13.71
C MET A 380 5.14 16.39 13.81
N GLY A 381 5.15 17.55 13.14
CA GLY A 381 6.27 18.53 13.13
C GLY A 381 6.50 19.27 14.45
N GLY A 382 5.66 19.10 15.44
CA GLY A 382 5.84 19.62 16.79
C GLY A 382 6.77 18.78 17.68
N ARG A 383 7.60 17.91 17.09
CA ARG A 383 8.57 17.04 17.79
C ARG A 383 9.93 17.69 17.87
#